data_de4eed207053e3394d7be47a8e0440fd
#
_entry.id   de4eed207053e3394d7be47a8e0440fd
#
_cell.length_a   1.000
_cell.length_b   1.000
_cell.length_c   1.000
_cell.angle_alpha   90.00
_cell.angle_beta   90.00
_cell.angle_gamma   90.00
#
_symmetry.space_group_name_H-M   'P 1'
#
loop_
_entity.id
_entity.type
_entity.pdbx_description
1 polymer ?
#
loop_
_entity_poly.entity_id
_entity_poly.type
_entity_poly.pdbx_seq_one_letter_code
_entity_poly.pdbx_strand_id
1 'polypeptide(L)'
;MQIVGVASPGSHELVRVDIEHGLHPKLAFWRAGWVIQGLLSAQLVHGEVVITARVAPRTSRMRPPRVKQRGADPALVIAAGEKPVLNQRIAAYAVVRSQLGVLGTECSGRTAVPGLWQLPGGGLDPHESPADAVVREVLEEAGQHVRINKLLDLQSDHWIGRAPNGVLEDFHALRIFYSATCVAPSDPVVLDVDGTTERSEWVPLWHWRSLPWTSGSRSILDKYATVVPAN
;
A
#
# COMPACT_ATOMS: atom_id res chain seq x y z
N MET A 1 -7.52 -9.06 -8.15
CA MET A 1 -6.57 -8.04 -8.65
C MET A 1 -5.66 -8.67 -9.69
N GLN A 2 -5.45 -7.99 -10.80
CA GLN A 2 -4.57 -8.43 -11.88
C GLN A 2 -3.37 -7.51 -12.05
N ILE A 3 -2.26 -8.06 -12.54
CA ILE A 3 -1.13 -7.25 -13.00
C ILE A 3 -0.81 -7.61 -14.45
N VAL A 4 -0.77 -6.58 -15.29
CA VAL A 4 -0.47 -6.67 -16.72
C VAL A 4 0.97 -6.22 -16.96
N GLY A 5 1.77 -7.09 -17.55
CA GLY A 5 3.15 -6.79 -17.92
C GLY A 5 3.26 -6.28 -19.35
N VAL A 6 3.95 -5.16 -19.55
CA VAL A 6 4.24 -4.54 -20.85
C VAL A 6 5.73 -4.24 -20.99
N ALA A 7 6.24 -4.09 -22.21
CA ALA A 7 7.64 -3.73 -22.45
C ALA A 7 7.92 -2.26 -22.09
N SER A 8 6.98 -1.36 -22.44
CA SER A 8 7.06 0.08 -22.20
C SER A 8 5.65 0.67 -22.10
N PRO A 9 5.49 1.92 -21.59
CA PRO A 9 4.19 2.58 -21.60
C PRO A 9 3.57 2.59 -23.01
N GLY A 10 2.30 2.18 -23.10
CA GLY A 10 1.55 2.14 -24.36
C GLY A 10 1.84 0.95 -25.28
N SER A 11 2.77 0.06 -24.94
CA SER A 11 2.98 -1.18 -25.71
C SER A 11 1.91 -2.23 -25.39
N HIS A 12 1.77 -3.23 -26.28
CA HIS A 12 0.83 -4.34 -26.08
C HIS A 12 1.18 -5.16 -24.83
N GLU A 13 0.19 -5.86 -24.32
CA GLU A 13 0.33 -6.79 -23.20
C GLU A 13 1.26 -7.96 -23.59
N LEU A 14 2.21 -8.28 -22.71
CA LEU A 14 3.13 -9.42 -22.84
C LEU A 14 2.73 -10.57 -21.94
N VAL A 15 2.18 -10.24 -20.76
CA VAL A 15 1.79 -11.22 -19.74
C VAL A 15 0.73 -10.62 -18.83
N ARG A 16 -0.23 -11.44 -18.41
CA ARG A 16 -1.23 -11.10 -17.39
C ARG A 16 -1.16 -12.14 -16.28
N VAL A 17 -1.19 -11.67 -15.04
CA VAL A 17 -1.09 -12.53 -13.87
C VAL A 17 -2.16 -12.12 -12.86
N ASP A 18 -2.98 -13.08 -12.46
CA ASP A 18 -3.90 -12.95 -11.33
C ASP A 18 -3.12 -13.08 -10.01
N ILE A 19 -3.34 -12.15 -9.09
CA ILE A 19 -2.72 -12.20 -7.77
C ILE A 19 -3.67 -12.93 -6.83
N GLU A 20 -3.43 -14.23 -6.72
CA GLU A 20 -4.14 -15.11 -5.80
C GLU A 20 -3.80 -14.80 -4.34
N HIS A 21 -4.66 -15.25 -3.43
CA HIS A 21 -4.44 -15.09 -1.99
C HIS A 21 -3.08 -15.65 -1.56
N GLY A 22 -2.32 -14.85 -0.83
CA GLY A 22 -0.98 -15.21 -0.33
C GLY A 22 0.14 -15.23 -1.38
N LEU A 23 -0.17 -15.02 -2.65
CA LEU A 23 0.84 -15.01 -3.71
C LEU A 23 1.45 -13.60 -3.87
N HIS A 24 2.75 -13.49 -3.54
CA HIS A 24 3.47 -12.22 -3.70
C HIS A 24 3.63 -11.87 -5.19
N PRO A 25 3.27 -10.64 -5.65
CA PRO A 25 3.29 -10.24 -7.06
C PRO A 25 4.61 -10.52 -7.79
N LYS A 26 5.76 -10.23 -7.16
CA LYS A 26 7.07 -10.51 -7.75
C LYS A 26 7.31 -12.00 -7.98
N LEU A 27 6.81 -12.88 -7.09
CA LEU A 27 6.92 -14.34 -7.28
C LEU A 27 5.95 -14.83 -8.37
N ALA A 28 4.76 -14.25 -8.48
CA ALA A 28 3.80 -14.56 -9.53
C ALA A 28 4.44 -14.31 -10.92
N PHE A 29 5.01 -13.13 -11.12
CA PHE A 29 5.72 -12.80 -12.38
C PHE A 29 6.96 -13.67 -12.61
N TRP A 30 7.73 -13.95 -11.56
CA TRP A 30 8.87 -14.85 -11.66
C TRP A 30 8.49 -16.25 -12.15
N ARG A 31 7.40 -16.80 -11.64
CA ARG A 31 6.84 -18.11 -12.07
C ARG A 31 6.36 -18.06 -13.51
N ALA A 32 5.76 -16.94 -13.93
CA ALA A 32 5.35 -16.71 -15.31
C ALA A 32 6.51 -16.45 -16.31
N GLY A 33 7.77 -16.44 -15.83
CA GLY A 33 8.93 -16.22 -16.69
C GLY A 33 9.32 -14.75 -16.86
N TRP A 34 8.79 -13.85 -16.03
CA TRP A 34 8.99 -12.41 -16.14
C TRP A 34 9.51 -11.79 -14.84
N VAL A 35 10.09 -10.59 -14.96
CA VAL A 35 10.56 -9.77 -13.83
C VAL A 35 9.95 -8.39 -13.93
N ILE A 36 9.30 -7.92 -12.86
CA ILE A 36 8.79 -6.55 -12.76
C ILE A 36 9.97 -5.60 -12.60
N GLN A 37 10.07 -4.63 -13.50
CA GLN A 37 11.10 -3.57 -13.50
C GLN A 37 10.58 -2.25 -12.93
N GLY A 38 9.28 -2.02 -12.98
CA GLY A 38 8.64 -0.81 -12.46
C GLY A 38 7.14 -0.86 -12.65
N LEU A 39 6.42 -0.06 -11.86
CA LEU A 39 4.99 0.10 -11.95
C LEU A 39 4.67 1.32 -12.81
N LEU A 40 3.63 1.25 -13.62
CA LEU A 40 3.23 2.31 -14.55
C LEU A 40 1.91 2.96 -14.15
N SER A 41 0.88 2.14 -13.89
CA SER A 41 -0.44 2.62 -13.49
C SER A 41 -1.18 1.57 -12.66
N ALA A 42 -2.18 2.03 -11.89
CA ALA A 42 -3.18 1.17 -11.27
C ALA A 42 -4.55 1.78 -11.53
N GLN A 43 -5.48 0.99 -12.03
CA GLN A 43 -6.80 1.42 -12.48
C GLN A 43 -7.87 0.43 -12.04
N LEU A 44 -9.11 0.88 -11.96
CA LEU A 44 -10.27 0.03 -11.85
C LEU A 44 -10.80 -0.28 -13.25
N VAL A 45 -10.80 -1.55 -13.65
CA VAL A 45 -11.28 -2.01 -14.94
C VAL A 45 -12.35 -3.09 -14.72
N HIS A 46 -13.58 -2.83 -15.13
CA HIS A 46 -14.73 -3.73 -14.93
C HIS A 46 -14.90 -4.20 -13.47
N GLY A 47 -14.66 -3.30 -12.51
CA GLY A 47 -14.78 -3.62 -11.07
C GLY A 47 -13.58 -4.33 -10.46
N GLU A 48 -12.51 -4.54 -11.23
CA GLU A 48 -11.29 -5.19 -10.77
C GLU A 48 -10.08 -4.24 -10.82
N VAL A 49 -9.23 -4.26 -9.78
CA VAL A 49 -7.99 -3.48 -9.79
C VAL A 49 -6.98 -4.13 -10.72
N VAL A 50 -6.56 -3.39 -11.74
CA VAL A 50 -5.55 -3.78 -12.73
C VAL A 50 -4.34 -2.87 -12.61
N ILE A 51 -3.18 -3.44 -12.31
CA ILE A 51 -1.90 -2.73 -12.28
C ILE A 51 -1.16 -3.00 -13.59
N THR A 52 -0.70 -1.96 -14.27
CA THR A 52 0.22 -2.10 -15.41
C THR A 52 1.65 -1.96 -14.93
N ALA A 53 2.50 -2.91 -15.26
CA ALA A 53 3.91 -2.94 -14.88
C ALA A 53 4.81 -3.09 -16.09
N ARG A 54 5.94 -2.39 -16.11
CA ARG A 54 7.02 -2.66 -17.06
C ARG A 54 7.73 -3.93 -16.64
N VAL A 55 7.88 -4.86 -17.57
CA VAL A 55 8.49 -6.17 -17.32
C VAL A 55 9.59 -6.50 -18.31
N ALA A 56 10.48 -7.40 -17.91
CA ALA A 56 11.49 -8.01 -18.79
C ALA A 56 11.43 -9.54 -18.64
N PRO A 57 11.82 -10.30 -19.69
CA PRO A 57 11.96 -11.75 -19.59
C PRO A 57 12.95 -12.14 -18.50
N ARG A 58 12.60 -13.15 -17.72
CA ARG A 58 13.51 -13.78 -16.75
C ARG A 58 14.61 -14.53 -17.49
N THR A 59 15.86 -14.32 -17.09
CA THR A 59 16.99 -15.06 -17.65
C THR A 59 17.49 -16.12 -16.66
N SER A 60 18.22 -17.14 -17.16
CA SER A 60 18.83 -18.19 -16.34
C SER A 60 19.87 -17.69 -15.32
N ARG A 61 20.42 -16.48 -15.52
CA ARG A 61 21.39 -15.85 -14.61
C ARG A 61 20.74 -15.12 -13.44
N MET A 62 19.43 -14.84 -13.50
CA MET A 62 18.70 -14.16 -12.45
C MET A 62 18.34 -15.14 -11.32
N ARG A 63 18.24 -14.60 -10.11
CA ARG A 63 17.75 -15.36 -8.94
C ARG A 63 16.31 -14.97 -8.62
N PRO A 64 15.52 -15.88 -8.02
CA PRO A 64 14.19 -15.55 -7.54
C PRO A 64 14.18 -14.33 -6.63
N PRO A 65 13.16 -13.48 -6.70
CA PRO A 65 13.06 -12.34 -5.80
C PRO A 65 12.94 -12.81 -4.35
N ARG A 66 13.69 -12.17 -3.47
CA ARG A 66 13.49 -12.34 -2.03
C ARG A 66 12.25 -11.60 -1.64
N VAL A 67 11.25 -12.32 -1.14
CA VAL A 67 9.99 -11.77 -0.65
C VAL A 67 9.81 -12.15 0.81
N LYS A 68 9.07 -11.30 1.54
CA LYS A 68 8.69 -11.62 2.91
C LYS A 68 7.82 -12.88 2.89
N GLN A 69 8.17 -13.84 3.71
CA GLN A 69 7.38 -15.06 3.88
C GLN A 69 6.13 -14.73 4.71
N ARG A 70 5.13 -15.63 4.65
CA ARG A 70 3.95 -15.54 5.50
C ARG A 70 4.39 -15.50 6.97
N GLY A 71 3.96 -14.45 7.67
CA GLY A 71 4.15 -14.32 9.10
C GLY A 71 3.00 -14.93 9.91
N ALA A 72 3.21 -15.05 11.21
CA ALA A 72 2.16 -15.31 12.18
C ALA A 72 2.42 -14.46 13.42
N ASP A 73 1.36 -14.11 14.13
CA ASP A 73 1.51 -13.52 15.45
C ASP A 73 2.20 -14.53 16.39
N PRO A 74 3.32 -14.18 17.03
CA PRO A 74 4.01 -15.08 17.94
C PRO A 74 3.15 -15.54 19.13
N ALA A 75 2.15 -14.75 19.53
CA ALA A 75 1.24 -15.06 20.62
C ALA A 75 -0.06 -15.75 20.15
N LEU A 76 -0.15 -16.09 18.84
CA LEU A 76 -1.36 -16.66 18.26
C LEU A 76 -1.65 -18.05 18.81
N VAL A 77 -2.80 -18.20 19.46
CA VAL A 77 -3.34 -19.49 19.88
C VAL A 77 -4.48 -19.86 18.92
N ILE A 78 -4.34 -21.02 18.26
CA ILE A 78 -5.36 -21.58 17.36
C ILE A 78 -6.00 -22.77 18.07
N ALA A 79 -7.33 -22.76 18.23
CA ALA A 79 -8.06 -23.84 18.83
C ALA A 79 -8.04 -25.09 17.94
N ALA A 80 -8.20 -26.29 18.54
CA ALA A 80 -8.25 -27.53 17.80
C ALA A 80 -9.40 -27.53 16.78
N GLY A 81 -9.08 -27.71 15.50
CA GLY A 81 -10.05 -27.69 14.41
C GLY A 81 -10.43 -26.30 13.88
N GLU A 82 -9.97 -25.22 14.48
CA GLU A 82 -10.19 -23.86 14.00
C GLU A 82 -9.41 -23.63 12.69
N LYS A 83 -10.09 -23.08 11.69
CA LYS A 83 -9.48 -22.76 10.39
C LYS A 83 -9.53 -21.25 10.15
N PRO A 84 -8.44 -20.65 9.66
CA PRO A 84 -8.44 -19.24 9.35
C PRO A 84 -9.38 -18.93 8.17
N VAL A 85 -10.07 -17.79 8.26
CA VAL A 85 -10.83 -17.22 7.16
C VAL A 85 -9.84 -16.52 6.23
N LEU A 86 -9.91 -16.81 4.93
CA LEU A 86 -9.10 -16.12 3.92
C LEU A 86 -9.62 -14.68 3.75
N ASN A 87 -8.75 -13.71 3.97
CA ASN A 87 -9.07 -12.30 3.80
C ASN A 87 -7.98 -11.61 2.98
N GLN A 88 -8.31 -11.22 1.75
CA GLN A 88 -7.41 -10.44 0.89
C GLN A 88 -7.95 -9.02 0.75
N ARG A 89 -7.17 -8.03 1.17
CA ARG A 89 -7.53 -6.62 1.12
C ARG A 89 -6.58 -5.85 0.21
N ILE A 90 -7.15 -5.04 -0.68
CA ILE A 90 -6.42 -4.04 -1.46
C ILE A 90 -6.60 -2.70 -0.75
N ALA A 91 -5.51 -1.96 -0.60
CA ALA A 91 -5.50 -0.64 0.01
C ALA A 91 -4.57 0.28 -0.78
N ALA A 92 -4.83 1.58 -0.75
CA ALA A 92 -4.04 2.58 -1.44
C ALA A 92 -3.59 3.68 -0.48
N TYR A 93 -2.32 4.07 -0.57
CA TYR A 93 -1.66 5.03 0.29
C TYR A 93 -0.85 6.03 -0.53
N ALA A 94 -0.49 7.18 0.05
CA ALA A 94 0.38 8.11 -0.62
C ALA A 94 1.49 8.70 0.24
N VAL A 95 2.65 8.92 -0.38
CA VAL A 95 3.64 9.88 0.08
C VAL A 95 3.15 11.26 -0.36
N VAL A 96 2.41 11.93 0.50
CA VAL A 96 1.89 13.28 0.26
C VAL A 96 2.93 14.31 0.67
N ARG A 97 3.29 15.19 -0.26
CA ARG A 97 4.29 16.22 -0.04
C ARG A 97 3.72 17.61 -0.19
N SER A 98 4.28 18.52 0.63
CA SER A 98 4.09 19.96 0.55
C SER A 98 5.39 20.66 0.96
N GLN A 99 5.41 22.01 0.99
CA GLN A 99 6.52 22.78 1.56
C GLN A 99 6.69 22.55 3.08
N LEU A 100 5.67 22.04 3.79
CA LEU A 100 5.74 21.76 5.22
C LEU A 100 6.40 20.41 5.53
N GLY A 101 6.49 19.49 4.54
CA GLY A 101 7.10 18.20 4.73
C GLY A 101 6.33 17.05 4.07
N VAL A 102 6.22 15.93 4.76
CA VAL A 102 5.42 14.76 4.39
C VAL A 102 4.23 14.65 5.35
N LEU A 103 3.06 14.36 4.82
CA LEU A 103 1.87 14.11 5.64
C LEU A 103 1.96 12.73 6.27
N GLY A 104 1.75 12.66 7.57
CA GLY A 104 1.64 11.41 8.33
C GLY A 104 0.36 11.38 9.14
N THR A 105 -0.14 10.17 9.39
CA THR A 105 -1.31 9.90 10.23
C THR A 105 -0.94 8.95 11.36
N GLU A 106 -1.38 9.21 12.58
CA GLU A 106 -1.18 8.34 13.73
C GLU A 106 -2.36 7.38 13.87
N CYS A 107 -2.05 6.10 14.02
CA CYS A 107 -3.06 5.04 14.18
C CYS A 107 -3.79 5.15 15.52
N SER A 108 -5.13 5.19 15.47
CA SER A 108 -5.99 5.23 16.66
C SER A 108 -6.01 3.89 17.42
N GLY A 109 -6.61 3.89 18.61
CA GLY A 109 -6.84 2.70 19.42
C GLY A 109 -7.68 1.59 18.74
N ARG A 110 -8.30 1.89 17.61
CA ARG A 110 -9.09 0.93 16.82
C ARG A 110 -8.27 0.10 15.84
N THR A 111 -7.00 0.42 15.69
CA THR A 111 -6.09 -0.33 14.83
C THR A 111 -5.34 -1.42 15.60
N ALA A 112 -4.72 -2.36 14.88
CA ALA A 112 -3.83 -3.35 15.49
C ALA A 112 -2.49 -2.75 15.98
N VAL A 113 -2.20 -1.49 15.65
CA VAL A 113 -0.92 -0.81 15.93
C VAL A 113 -1.12 0.63 16.43
N PRO A 114 -1.84 0.82 17.55
CA PRO A 114 -2.11 2.16 18.09
C PRO A 114 -0.83 2.95 18.36
N GLY A 115 -0.85 4.25 18.06
CA GLY A 115 0.28 5.15 18.27
C GLY A 115 1.41 5.03 17.25
N LEU A 116 1.35 4.07 16.33
CA LEU A 116 2.28 4.05 15.20
C LEU A 116 1.80 5.02 14.11
N TRP A 117 2.78 5.62 13.44
CA TRP A 117 2.54 6.51 12.31
C TRP A 117 2.48 5.72 10.99
N GLN A 118 1.62 6.15 10.09
CA GLN A 118 1.53 5.60 8.75
C GLN A 118 1.40 6.72 7.70
N LEU A 119 1.60 6.36 6.44
CA LEU A 119 1.23 7.22 5.33
C LEU A 119 -0.29 7.26 5.21
N PRO A 120 -0.90 8.41 4.87
CA PRO A 120 -2.34 8.51 4.72
C PRO A 120 -2.85 7.60 3.60
N GLY A 121 -4.01 6.99 3.83
CA GLY A 121 -4.64 6.05 2.93
C GLY A 121 -5.26 4.86 3.64
N GLY A 122 -6.06 4.11 2.91
CA GLY A 122 -6.84 2.99 3.44
C GLY A 122 -7.35 2.04 2.39
N GLY A 123 -8.39 1.28 2.75
CA GLY A 123 -9.04 0.33 1.86
C GLY A 123 -9.79 1.02 0.73
N LEU A 124 -9.94 0.31 -0.38
CA LEU A 124 -10.77 0.77 -1.48
C LEU A 124 -12.24 0.49 -1.17
N ASP A 125 -13.10 1.45 -1.46
CA ASP A 125 -14.55 1.25 -1.48
C ASP A 125 -14.99 0.47 -2.74
N PRO A 126 -16.21 -0.12 -2.73
CA PRO A 126 -16.74 -0.77 -3.91
C PRO A 126 -16.75 0.17 -5.12
N HIS A 127 -16.19 -0.29 -6.24
CA HIS A 127 -16.08 0.49 -7.48
C HIS A 127 -15.19 1.74 -7.42
N GLU A 128 -14.35 1.86 -6.43
CA GLU A 128 -13.40 2.95 -6.29
C GLU A 128 -12.06 2.61 -6.97
N SER A 129 -11.46 3.56 -7.69
CA SER A 129 -10.09 3.38 -8.19
C SER A 129 -9.07 3.58 -7.08
N PRO A 130 -7.88 2.95 -7.15
CA PRO A 130 -6.86 3.15 -6.13
C PRO A 130 -6.41 4.61 -5.96
N ALA A 131 -6.45 5.40 -7.02
CA ALA A 131 -6.09 6.83 -6.96
C ALA A 131 -7.17 7.66 -6.26
N ASP A 132 -8.45 7.37 -6.53
CA ASP A 132 -9.58 8.05 -5.88
C ASP A 132 -9.64 7.69 -4.40
N ALA A 133 -9.39 6.43 -4.04
CA ALA A 133 -9.27 6.00 -2.64
C ALA A 133 -8.25 6.85 -1.87
N VAL A 134 -7.07 7.09 -2.44
CA VAL A 134 -6.06 7.95 -1.80
C VAL A 134 -6.59 9.37 -1.62
N VAL A 135 -7.26 9.95 -2.63
CA VAL A 135 -7.78 11.33 -2.53
C VAL A 135 -8.84 11.43 -1.42
N ARG A 136 -9.76 10.47 -1.34
CA ARG A 136 -10.79 10.39 -0.30
C ARG A 136 -10.16 10.24 1.08
N GLU A 137 -9.28 9.24 1.26
CA GLU A 137 -8.65 8.94 2.55
C GLU A 137 -7.80 10.11 3.06
N VAL A 138 -7.03 10.79 2.20
CA VAL A 138 -6.25 11.97 2.60
C VAL A 138 -7.17 13.11 3.05
N LEU A 139 -8.33 13.27 2.43
CA LEU A 139 -9.32 14.24 2.86
C LEU A 139 -9.94 13.85 4.22
N GLU A 140 -10.33 12.60 4.38
CA GLU A 140 -10.95 12.08 5.61
C GLU A 140 -9.98 12.09 6.81
N GLU A 141 -8.76 11.62 6.59
CA GLU A 141 -7.75 11.47 7.64
C GLU A 141 -7.01 12.78 8.00
N ALA A 142 -6.97 13.76 7.10
CA ALA A 142 -6.15 14.96 7.30
C ALA A 142 -6.78 16.27 6.82
N GLY A 143 -7.97 16.28 6.22
CA GLY A 143 -8.60 17.50 5.69
C GLY A 143 -7.83 18.13 4.54
N GLN A 144 -6.96 17.39 3.83
CA GLN A 144 -6.11 17.93 2.79
C GLN A 144 -6.59 17.55 1.39
N HIS A 145 -6.50 18.49 0.45
CA HIS A 145 -6.72 18.22 -0.97
C HIS A 145 -5.40 17.93 -1.68
N VAL A 146 -5.35 16.82 -2.39
CA VAL A 146 -4.13 16.35 -3.04
C VAL A 146 -4.33 16.05 -4.51
N ARG A 147 -3.25 16.15 -5.27
CA ARG A 147 -3.16 15.70 -6.64
C ARG A 147 -2.21 14.50 -6.69
N ILE A 148 -2.71 13.39 -7.23
CA ILE A 148 -1.88 12.20 -7.48
C ILE A 148 -0.89 12.50 -8.60
N ASN A 149 0.38 12.16 -8.39
CA ASN A 149 1.44 12.36 -9.39
C ASN A 149 1.77 11.07 -10.13
N LYS A 150 2.17 10.02 -9.39
CA LYS A 150 2.55 8.73 -10.01
C LYS A 150 2.41 7.56 -9.03
N LEU A 151 2.29 6.37 -9.59
CA LEU A 151 2.41 5.12 -8.87
C LEU A 151 3.88 4.86 -8.48
N LEU A 152 4.14 4.56 -7.21
CA LEU A 152 5.49 4.38 -6.67
C LEU A 152 5.85 2.91 -6.44
N ASP A 153 5.02 2.20 -5.70
CA ASP A 153 5.36 0.85 -5.21
C ASP A 153 4.10 0.01 -4.98
N LEU A 154 4.29 -1.30 -4.88
CA LEU A 154 3.29 -2.28 -4.47
C LEU A 154 3.91 -3.16 -3.39
N GLN A 155 3.35 -3.12 -2.18
CA GLN A 155 3.71 -4.03 -1.10
C GLN A 155 2.70 -5.16 -1.00
N SER A 156 3.21 -6.34 -0.62
CA SER A 156 2.41 -7.53 -0.36
C SER A 156 2.87 -8.11 0.97
N ASP A 157 1.98 -8.13 1.95
CA ASP A 157 2.19 -8.73 3.25
C ASP A 157 1.17 -9.82 3.49
N HIS A 158 1.62 -10.97 3.97
CA HIS A 158 0.78 -12.12 4.23
C HIS A 158 1.05 -12.64 5.64
N TRP A 159 0.01 -12.77 6.47
CA TRP A 159 0.15 -13.29 7.84
C TRP A 159 -1.13 -13.97 8.32
N ILE A 160 -0.97 -14.84 9.36
CA ILE A 160 -2.07 -15.40 10.12
C ILE A 160 -2.13 -14.70 11.48
N GLY A 161 -3.31 -14.26 11.87
CA GLY A 161 -3.53 -13.59 13.14
C GLY A 161 -5.02 -13.45 13.46
N ARG A 162 -5.32 -12.81 14.59
CA ARG A 162 -6.69 -12.46 14.92
C ARG A 162 -6.99 -11.03 14.52
N ALA A 163 -8.09 -10.86 13.79
CA ALA A 163 -8.65 -9.53 13.56
C ALA A 163 -9.13 -8.90 14.89
N PRO A 164 -9.34 -7.58 14.95
CA PRO A 164 -9.83 -6.91 16.16
C PRO A 164 -11.15 -7.48 16.72
N ASN A 165 -11.99 -8.07 15.87
CA ASN A 165 -13.22 -8.76 16.26
C ASN A 165 -13.00 -10.21 16.75
N GLY A 166 -11.74 -10.68 16.87
CA GLY A 166 -11.37 -12.00 17.33
C GLY A 166 -11.36 -13.11 16.28
N VAL A 167 -11.80 -12.84 15.04
CA VAL A 167 -11.80 -13.84 13.96
C VAL A 167 -10.35 -14.20 13.58
N LEU A 168 -10.07 -15.51 13.52
CA LEU A 168 -8.79 -15.99 12.99
C LEU A 168 -8.77 -15.79 11.47
N GLU A 169 -7.82 -15.00 10.99
CA GLU A 169 -7.67 -14.68 9.58
C GLU A 169 -6.33 -15.15 9.01
N ASP A 170 -6.37 -15.66 7.80
CA ASP A 170 -5.23 -15.73 6.90
C ASP A 170 -5.31 -14.48 6.01
N PHE A 171 -4.56 -13.44 6.39
CA PHE A 171 -4.72 -12.09 5.86
C PHE A 171 -3.62 -11.78 4.83
N HIS A 172 -4.03 -11.41 3.63
CA HIS A 172 -3.15 -10.95 2.56
C HIS A 172 -3.43 -9.48 2.20
N ALA A 173 -2.56 -8.59 2.60
CA ALA A 173 -2.64 -7.18 2.27
C ALA A 173 -1.83 -6.85 1.01
N LEU A 174 -2.49 -6.23 0.05
CA LEU A 174 -1.88 -5.65 -1.15
C LEU A 174 -2.01 -4.12 -1.03
N ARG A 175 -0.87 -3.42 -0.85
CA ARG A 175 -0.86 -1.97 -0.64
C ARG A 175 -0.21 -1.28 -1.82
N ILE A 176 -0.99 -0.43 -2.47
CA ILE A 176 -0.60 0.38 -3.63
C ILE A 176 -0.13 1.74 -3.11
N PHE A 177 1.07 2.18 -3.47
CA PHE A 177 1.60 3.47 -3.01
C PHE A 177 1.76 4.45 -4.14
N TYR A 178 1.26 5.66 -3.93
CA TYR A 178 1.40 6.79 -4.85
C TYR A 178 2.29 7.88 -4.27
N SER A 179 2.82 8.73 -5.14
CA SER A 179 3.23 10.08 -4.76
C SER A 179 2.08 11.04 -5.02
N ALA A 180 1.88 11.97 -4.10
CA ALA A 180 0.89 13.03 -4.23
C ALA A 180 1.44 14.36 -3.73
N THR A 181 0.90 15.45 -4.26
CA THR A 181 1.24 16.82 -3.87
C THR A 181 0.02 17.51 -3.28
N CYS A 182 0.19 18.13 -2.11
CA CYS A 182 -0.72 19.09 -1.55
C CYS A 182 -0.20 20.51 -1.88
N VAL A 183 -0.90 21.20 -2.78
CA VAL A 183 -0.48 22.53 -3.28
C VAL A 183 -0.76 23.64 -2.26
N ALA A 184 -1.87 23.52 -1.53
CA ALA A 184 -2.32 24.48 -0.53
C ALA A 184 -2.47 23.78 0.85
N PRO A 185 -1.35 23.43 1.51
CA PRO A 185 -1.41 22.76 2.79
C PRO A 185 -1.95 23.68 3.88
N SER A 186 -2.84 23.14 4.68
CA SER A 186 -3.36 23.73 5.92
C SER A 186 -2.97 22.87 7.12
N ASP A 187 -3.28 23.32 8.33
CA ASP A 187 -3.17 22.49 9.52
C ASP A 187 -4.06 21.26 9.34
N PRO A 188 -3.52 20.04 9.51
CA PRO A 188 -4.29 18.83 9.30
C PRO A 188 -5.42 18.68 10.32
N VAL A 189 -6.57 18.25 9.84
CA VAL A 189 -7.76 17.98 10.66
C VAL A 189 -8.34 16.63 10.28
N VAL A 190 -8.50 15.74 11.25
CA VAL A 190 -9.16 14.45 11.03
C VAL A 190 -10.66 14.69 10.91
N LEU A 191 -11.24 14.35 9.76
CA LEU A 191 -12.67 14.52 9.48
C LEU A 191 -13.46 13.23 9.74
N ASP A 192 -12.83 12.07 9.60
CA ASP A 192 -13.44 10.77 9.95
C ASP A 192 -13.39 10.56 11.47
N VAL A 193 -14.36 11.15 12.16
CA VAL A 193 -14.51 11.00 13.60
C VAL A 193 -14.82 9.54 13.92
N ASP A 194 -14.10 8.99 14.89
CA ASP A 194 -14.18 7.57 15.25
C ASP A 194 -13.58 6.57 14.23
N GLY A 195 -12.78 7.05 13.29
CA GLY A 195 -12.02 6.25 12.33
C GLY A 195 -10.77 5.57 12.90
N THR A 196 -9.91 5.16 12.01
CA THR A 196 -8.64 4.49 12.34
C THR A 196 -7.48 5.46 12.54
N THR A 197 -7.71 6.76 12.33
CA THR A 197 -6.72 7.84 12.49
C THR A 197 -7.01 8.64 13.75
N GLU A 198 -6.02 8.75 14.65
CA GLU A 198 -6.08 9.56 15.87
C GLU A 198 -5.80 11.02 15.58
N ARG A 199 -4.74 11.29 14.83
CA ARG A 199 -4.32 12.63 14.40
C ARG A 199 -3.47 12.58 13.15
N SER A 200 -3.31 13.74 12.51
CA SER A 200 -2.48 13.91 11.32
C SER A 200 -1.57 15.13 11.47
N GLU A 201 -0.37 15.03 10.92
CA GLU A 201 0.63 16.11 10.98
C GLU A 201 1.44 16.23 9.69
N TRP A 202 1.85 17.45 9.36
CA TRP A 202 2.94 17.70 8.43
C TRP A 202 4.27 17.47 9.13
N VAL A 203 4.95 16.39 8.80
CA VAL A 203 6.23 15.99 9.39
C VAL A 203 7.37 16.55 8.55
N PRO A 204 8.21 17.45 9.09
CA PRO A 204 9.37 17.98 8.38
C PRO A 204 10.30 16.86 7.93
N LEU A 205 10.93 17.01 6.75
CA LEU A 205 11.78 15.95 6.17
C LEU A 205 13.00 15.59 7.01
N TRP A 206 13.48 16.51 7.81
CA TRP A 206 14.59 16.23 8.73
C TRP A 206 14.15 15.45 9.97
N HIS A 207 12.84 15.41 10.27
CA HIS A 207 12.29 14.85 11.50
C HIS A 207 11.56 13.50 11.30
N TRP A 208 11.12 13.16 10.09
CA TRP A 208 10.28 11.99 9.88
C TRP A 208 10.89 10.67 10.43
N ARG A 209 12.23 10.54 10.45
CA ARG A 209 12.90 9.33 10.94
C ARG A 209 12.77 9.09 12.44
N SER A 210 12.44 10.12 13.22
CA SER A 210 12.27 10.01 14.68
C SER A 210 10.88 9.51 15.09
N LEU A 211 9.90 9.53 14.19
CA LEU A 211 8.56 9.02 14.49
C LEU A 211 8.49 7.49 14.36
N PRO A 212 7.65 6.83 15.17
CA PRO A 212 7.48 5.38 15.15
C PRO A 212 6.57 4.94 13.99
N TRP A 213 7.06 5.00 12.77
CA TRP A 213 6.31 4.57 11.58
C TRP A 213 6.07 3.07 11.56
N THR A 214 4.93 2.65 11.04
CA THR A 214 4.71 1.25 10.64
C THR A 214 5.82 0.80 9.68
N SER A 215 6.19 -0.47 9.73
CA SER A 215 7.29 -1.00 8.90
C SER A 215 7.06 -0.79 7.39
N GLY A 216 5.79 -0.88 6.95
CA GLY A 216 5.40 -0.62 5.56
C GLY A 216 5.65 0.83 5.16
N SER A 217 5.12 1.79 5.92
CA SER A 217 5.29 3.23 5.68
C SER A 217 6.76 3.65 5.78
N ARG A 218 7.49 3.13 6.78
CA ARG A 218 8.93 3.36 6.94
C ARG A 218 9.71 2.97 5.69
N SER A 219 9.43 1.76 5.17
CA SER A 219 10.09 1.25 3.97
C SER A 219 9.82 2.12 2.73
N ILE A 220 8.62 2.68 2.60
CA ILE A 220 8.26 3.60 1.51
C ILE A 220 8.96 4.95 1.69
N LEU A 221 8.94 5.51 2.90
CA LEU A 221 9.61 6.78 3.19
C LEU A 221 11.13 6.70 2.99
N ASP A 222 11.79 5.60 3.36
CA ASP A 222 13.23 5.40 3.11
C ASP A 222 13.57 5.45 1.62
N LYS A 223 12.67 5.00 0.74
CA LYS A 223 12.87 5.03 -0.72
C LYS A 223 12.48 6.36 -1.36
N TYR A 224 11.41 7.00 -0.87
CA TYR A 224 10.72 8.02 -1.65
C TYR A 224 10.54 9.36 -0.94
N ALA A 225 10.81 9.49 0.36
CA ALA A 225 10.56 10.73 1.09
C ALA A 225 11.26 11.96 0.50
N THR A 226 12.49 11.79 -0.03
CA THR A 226 13.28 12.88 -0.63
C THR A 226 13.18 12.93 -2.16
N VAL A 227 12.66 11.88 -2.80
CA VAL A 227 12.55 11.76 -4.27
C VAL A 227 11.25 12.38 -4.79
N VAL A 228 10.21 12.38 -3.96
CA VAL A 228 8.92 13.00 -4.30
C VAL A 228 9.07 14.51 -4.16
N PRO A 229 8.86 15.29 -5.23
CA PRO A 229 8.97 16.76 -5.16
C PRO A 229 7.89 17.32 -4.24
N ALA A 230 8.21 18.41 -3.59
CA ALA A 230 7.24 19.17 -2.78
C ALA A 230 6.46 20.19 -3.62
N ASN A 231 6.85 20.38 -4.88
CA ASN A 231 6.54 21.43 -5.85
C ASN A 231 7.13 22.76 -5.52
#